data_3041dced9b95a20ac5a90b543406dda8
#
_entry.id   3041dced9b95a20ac5a90b543406dda8
#
_cell.length_a   1.000
_cell.length_b   1.000
_cell.length_c   1.000
_cell.angle_alpha   90.00
_cell.angle_beta   90.00
_cell.angle_gamma   90.00
#
_symmetry.space_group_name_H-M   'P 1'
#
loop_
_entity.id
_entity.type
_entity.pdbx_description
1 polymer ?
#
loop_
_entity_poly.entity_id
_entity_poly.type
_entity_poly.pdbx_seq_one_letter_code
_entity_poly.pdbx_strand_id
1 'polypeptide(L)'
;MSELNKIGVTEVVLRDGHQSLLATRFRYKDMEASLNQLDQVGFWSVESWGGAIFDSCIRYLGEDPWERIRKIKSMMPNTPQQMLLRGQNLLGYKHYADDVVKKFVECSKTNGVDVFRVFDALNDPRNMYQAMQSVIEVEGHAQGTISYTTSPVHTIDLWIDLAKKIQDMGAHSLAIKDMAGLLKPYVAFELVSKLKESLEIPIHLHCHATTGMSVATGIKAIEAGLDNIDTSISSMSMTYGHSPTETIISILDGTNRDTGLDLDKLIPVAEHFQAVRKKYKSFEGSLRGVDARILASQVPGGMLTNLENQLKAQDSLDRFDEVIQEIPRVREDLGYIPLVTPTSQIVGTQAVINVLSNARYSTVTNEVKSLLKGEYGATPAPVNKELQRSAIGDSAIISCRPADLIGDNYKGIVDLFHAALRDKDIQVTASDENILIFAMFPEIGLAFLEHQSDPEFFEAEPAEIIEKSDQSYLVSIDHQEYSVTVKPDHSIDINGSSEKSGNEELSPLAQVGQGSIISAPLGGNIFKVIAQAGQSLEADATVLILEAMKMETEI
;
A
#
# COMPACT_ATOMS: atom_id res chain seq x y z
N MET A 1 21.71 -38.28 1.85
CA MET A 1 20.92 -37.16 2.38
C MET A 1 20.75 -36.22 1.22
N SER A 2 19.51 -36.03 0.72
CA SER A 2 19.25 -35.01 -0.31
C SER A 2 19.73 -33.68 0.22
N GLU A 3 20.40 -32.88 -0.62
CA GLU A 3 20.71 -31.48 -0.28
C GLU A 3 19.38 -30.82 0.10
N LEU A 4 19.23 -30.57 1.40
CA LEU A 4 18.03 -29.95 1.95
C LEU A 4 18.06 -28.50 1.50
N ASN A 5 17.05 -28.09 0.75
CA ASN A 5 16.94 -26.74 0.21
C ASN A 5 16.86 -25.75 1.36
N LYS A 6 17.86 -24.87 1.44
CA LYS A 6 17.86 -23.71 2.33
C LYS A 6 16.63 -22.87 2.05
N ILE A 7 16.10 -22.21 3.09
CA ILE A 7 15.05 -21.21 2.92
C ILE A 7 15.65 -19.93 2.36
N GLY A 8 15.14 -19.46 1.24
CA GLY A 8 15.41 -18.13 0.74
C GLY A 8 14.66 -17.08 1.56
N VAL A 9 15.32 -15.94 1.81
CA VAL A 9 14.71 -14.82 2.54
C VAL A 9 14.65 -13.61 1.62
N THR A 10 13.47 -13.02 1.50
CA THR A 10 13.28 -11.69 0.91
C THR A 10 13.16 -10.66 2.03
N GLU A 11 14.10 -9.72 2.09
CA GLU A 11 14.04 -8.60 3.04
C GLU A 11 13.16 -7.49 2.46
N VAL A 12 12.17 -7.03 3.24
CA VAL A 12 11.18 -6.05 2.73
C VAL A 12 11.31 -4.65 3.37
N VAL A 13 12.36 -4.40 4.13
CA VAL A 13 12.55 -3.13 4.85
C VAL A 13 12.54 -1.91 3.93
N LEU A 14 13.07 -2.03 2.71
CA LEU A 14 13.20 -0.92 1.77
C LEU A 14 11.90 -0.59 0.99
N ARG A 15 10.87 -1.44 1.10
CA ARG A 15 9.53 -1.21 0.49
C ARG A 15 8.41 -1.42 1.51
N ASP A 16 8.01 -2.67 1.77
CA ASP A 16 6.79 -2.94 2.55
C ASP A 16 6.96 -2.64 4.04
N GLY A 17 8.16 -2.80 4.59
CA GLY A 17 8.45 -2.47 5.98
C GLY A 17 8.07 -1.02 6.31
N HIS A 18 8.61 -0.05 5.57
CA HIS A 18 8.28 1.35 5.82
C HIS A 18 6.95 1.80 5.20
N GLN A 19 6.47 1.12 4.14
CA GLN A 19 5.12 1.38 3.63
C GLN A 19 4.07 1.07 4.70
N SER A 20 4.23 -0.04 5.40
CA SER A 20 3.28 -0.52 6.41
C SER A 20 3.39 0.23 7.74
N LEU A 21 4.60 0.61 8.15
CA LEU A 21 4.86 1.19 9.46
C LEU A 21 4.92 2.73 9.45
N LEU A 22 5.42 3.34 8.37
CA LEU A 22 5.79 4.76 8.29
C LEU A 22 5.11 5.48 7.12
N ALA A 23 3.92 5.04 6.72
CA ALA A 23 3.12 5.64 5.66
C ALA A 23 3.90 5.91 4.35
N THR A 24 4.91 5.09 4.04
CA THR A 24 5.79 5.21 2.87
C THR A 24 6.65 6.50 2.85
N ARG A 25 6.97 7.08 4.02
CA ARG A 25 7.70 8.36 4.10
C ARG A 25 9.22 8.24 4.17
N PHE A 26 9.74 7.01 4.11
CA PHE A 26 11.17 6.75 4.22
C PHE A 26 11.93 7.31 3.00
N ARG A 27 12.87 8.22 3.24
CA ARG A 27 13.69 8.84 2.20
C ARG A 27 14.89 7.97 1.83
N TYR A 28 15.34 8.05 0.57
CA TYR A 28 16.52 7.32 0.09
C TYR A 28 17.74 7.53 0.97
N LYS A 29 18.03 8.77 1.35
CA LYS A 29 19.22 9.12 2.16
C LYS A 29 19.28 8.40 3.50
N ASP A 30 18.12 8.08 4.09
CA ASP A 30 18.03 7.36 5.37
C ASP A 30 18.18 5.84 5.20
N MET A 31 18.16 5.33 3.97
CA MET A 31 18.44 3.93 3.61
C MET A 31 19.91 3.74 3.21
N GLU A 32 20.50 4.72 2.58
CA GLU A 32 21.78 4.64 1.85
C GLU A 32 22.90 4.02 2.69
N ALA A 33 23.01 4.43 3.97
CA ALA A 33 24.07 3.96 4.86
C ALA A 33 24.05 2.43 5.12
N SER A 34 22.89 1.77 4.95
CA SER A 34 22.72 0.33 5.20
C SER A 34 22.74 -0.53 3.94
N LEU A 35 22.66 0.06 2.73
CA LEU A 35 22.49 -0.69 1.48
C LEU A 35 23.65 -1.65 1.20
N ASN A 36 24.89 -1.21 1.35
CA ASN A 36 26.06 -2.07 1.17
C ASN A 36 26.13 -3.23 2.17
N GLN A 37 25.65 -3.02 3.39
CA GLN A 37 25.58 -4.08 4.40
C GLN A 37 24.50 -5.09 4.05
N LEU A 38 23.31 -4.63 3.64
CA LEU A 38 22.23 -5.49 3.15
C LEU A 38 22.66 -6.35 1.96
N ASP A 39 23.45 -5.80 1.02
CA ASP A 39 23.97 -6.53 -0.14
C ASP A 39 24.89 -7.70 0.23
N GLN A 40 25.54 -7.63 1.39
CA GLN A 40 26.48 -8.66 1.86
C GLN A 40 25.83 -9.76 2.71
N VAL A 41 24.55 -9.62 3.07
CA VAL A 41 23.85 -10.61 3.90
C VAL A 41 23.62 -11.91 3.15
N GLY A 42 23.28 -11.84 1.86
CA GLY A 42 23.02 -13.01 1.02
C GLY A 42 21.52 -13.32 0.89
N PHE A 43 20.65 -12.33 0.97
CA PHE A 43 19.22 -12.47 0.73
C PHE A 43 18.91 -13.03 -0.66
N TRP A 44 17.81 -13.79 -0.78
CA TRP A 44 17.28 -14.22 -2.06
C TRP A 44 16.90 -13.02 -2.93
N SER A 45 16.27 -12.02 -2.33
CA SER A 45 16.01 -10.70 -2.91
C SER A 45 15.80 -9.65 -1.81
N VAL A 46 15.84 -8.37 -2.19
CA VAL A 46 15.36 -7.26 -1.36
C VAL A 46 14.22 -6.57 -2.07
N GLU A 47 13.06 -6.48 -1.42
CA GLU A 47 11.93 -5.73 -1.96
C GLU A 47 12.16 -4.24 -1.69
N SER A 48 12.47 -3.49 -2.75
CA SER A 48 12.94 -2.12 -2.67
C SER A 48 12.08 -1.11 -3.43
N TRP A 49 11.15 -1.58 -4.28
CA TRP A 49 10.42 -0.70 -5.17
C TRP A 49 8.99 -1.19 -5.48
N GLY A 50 8.21 -0.36 -6.21
CA GLY A 50 6.81 -0.66 -6.53
C GLY A 50 5.83 -0.33 -5.39
N GLY A 51 4.64 -0.90 -5.42
CA GLY A 51 3.59 -0.61 -4.44
C GLY A 51 3.27 0.88 -4.36
N ALA A 52 3.36 1.48 -3.16
CA ALA A 52 3.12 2.91 -2.94
C ALA A 52 4.39 3.77 -2.98
N ILE A 53 5.58 3.18 -3.21
CA ILE A 53 6.86 3.93 -3.22
C ILE A 53 6.84 4.99 -4.30
N PHE A 54 6.45 4.61 -5.52
CA PHE A 54 6.46 5.49 -6.69
C PHE A 54 5.59 6.75 -6.45
N ASP A 55 4.35 6.56 -6.03
CA ASP A 55 3.42 7.63 -5.69
C ASP A 55 3.97 8.50 -4.54
N SER A 56 4.53 7.86 -3.50
CA SER A 56 5.09 8.59 -2.36
C SER A 56 6.30 9.44 -2.76
N CYS A 57 7.18 8.94 -3.63
CA CYS A 57 8.33 9.69 -4.12
C CYS A 57 7.91 11.00 -4.79
N ILE A 58 6.97 10.94 -5.73
CA ILE A 58 6.54 12.11 -6.51
C ILE A 58 5.58 13.04 -5.75
N ARG A 59 4.78 12.51 -4.83
CA ARG A 59 3.74 13.26 -4.10
C ARG A 59 4.27 13.96 -2.86
N TYR A 60 5.16 13.30 -2.13
CA TYR A 60 5.56 13.74 -0.80
C TYR A 60 7.06 13.98 -0.64
N LEU A 61 7.90 13.11 -1.23
CA LEU A 61 9.31 13.11 -0.92
C LEU A 61 10.15 14.03 -1.82
N GLY A 62 9.64 14.39 -3.01
CA GLY A 62 10.42 15.10 -4.02
C GLY A 62 11.58 14.26 -4.57
N GLU A 63 11.44 12.94 -4.55
CA GLU A 63 12.44 12.00 -5.07
C GLU A 63 12.01 11.43 -6.41
N ASP A 64 12.92 11.38 -7.39
CA ASP A 64 12.67 10.66 -8.65
C ASP A 64 12.62 9.14 -8.36
N PRO A 65 11.46 8.48 -8.59
CA PRO A 65 11.31 7.06 -8.28
C PRO A 65 12.23 6.17 -9.12
N TRP A 66 12.56 6.58 -10.36
CA TRP A 66 13.47 5.84 -11.24
C TRP A 66 14.92 5.99 -10.81
N GLU A 67 15.34 7.19 -10.43
CA GLU A 67 16.67 7.43 -9.86
C GLU A 67 16.87 6.67 -8.55
N ARG A 68 15.82 6.61 -7.71
CA ARG A 68 15.85 5.88 -6.44
C ARG A 68 16.19 4.40 -6.65
N ILE A 69 15.51 3.70 -7.57
CA ILE A 69 15.82 2.27 -7.82
C ILE A 69 17.20 2.08 -8.45
N ARG A 70 17.64 2.97 -9.35
CA ARG A 70 19.00 2.94 -9.92
C ARG A 70 20.07 3.06 -8.84
N LYS A 71 19.90 3.99 -7.91
CA LYS A 71 20.82 4.19 -6.77
C LYS A 71 20.85 2.96 -5.86
N ILE A 72 19.68 2.43 -5.49
CA ILE A 72 19.62 1.19 -4.69
C ILE A 72 20.32 0.05 -5.40
N LYS A 73 20.04 -0.20 -6.68
CA LYS A 73 20.68 -1.26 -7.45
C LYS A 73 22.20 -1.07 -7.55
N SER A 74 22.69 0.15 -7.72
CA SER A 74 24.11 0.45 -7.78
C SER A 74 24.85 0.16 -6.47
N MET A 75 24.19 0.37 -5.33
CA MET A 75 24.74 0.09 -3.99
C MET A 75 24.57 -1.39 -3.58
N MET A 76 23.66 -2.11 -4.23
CA MET A 76 23.34 -3.51 -3.97
C MET A 76 23.44 -4.36 -5.25
N PRO A 77 24.65 -4.46 -5.87
CA PRO A 77 24.81 -5.14 -7.15
C PRO A 77 24.60 -6.65 -7.09
N ASN A 78 24.87 -7.29 -5.94
CA ASN A 78 24.81 -8.74 -5.76
C ASN A 78 23.41 -9.25 -5.40
N THR A 79 22.58 -8.39 -4.81
CA THR A 79 21.23 -8.79 -4.33
C THR A 79 20.18 -8.43 -5.38
N PRO A 80 19.34 -9.38 -5.82
CA PRO A 80 18.23 -9.10 -6.72
C PRO A 80 17.25 -8.08 -6.11
N GLN A 81 16.89 -7.05 -6.90
CA GLN A 81 15.93 -6.05 -6.49
C GLN A 81 14.52 -6.47 -6.89
N GLN A 82 13.63 -6.52 -5.90
CA GLN A 82 12.24 -6.92 -6.10
C GLN A 82 11.30 -5.72 -6.08
N MET A 83 10.30 -5.74 -6.98
CA MET A 83 9.19 -4.80 -6.95
C MET A 83 7.84 -5.48 -6.78
N LEU A 84 6.88 -4.75 -6.18
CA LEU A 84 5.48 -5.13 -6.18
C LEU A 84 4.74 -4.44 -7.34
N LEU A 85 4.10 -5.24 -8.22
CA LEU A 85 3.42 -4.78 -9.44
C LEU A 85 1.96 -5.24 -9.45
N ARG A 86 1.01 -4.31 -9.62
CA ARG A 86 -0.43 -4.61 -9.63
C ARG A 86 -0.92 -5.00 -11.03
N GLY A 87 -0.35 -6.04 -11.64
CA GLY A 87 -0.79 -6.53 -12.95
C GLY A 87 -1.11 -5.40 -13.94
N GLN A 88 -2.34 -5.41 -14.46
CA GLN A 88 -2.80 -4.41 -15.44
C GLN A 88 -2.93 -2.98 -14.88
N ASN A 89 -2.98 -2.81 -13.54
CA ASN A 89 -3.02 -1.51 -12.89
C ASN A 89 -1.64 -0.87 -12.69
N LEU A 90 -0.56 -1.55 -13.00
CA LEU A 90 0.82 -1.10 -12.74
C LEU A 90 1.01 -0.67 -11.27
N LEU A 91 1.17 0.63 -11.02
CA LEU A 91 1.22 1.23 -9.68
C LEU A 91 0.04 2.18 -9.42
N GLY A 92 -0.89 2.27 -10.39
CA GLY A 92 -2.10 3.10 -10.32
C GLY A 92 -3.33 2.35 -9.80
N TYR A 93 -4.50 2.97 -10.01
CA TYR A 93 -5.79 2.49 -9.51
C TYR A 93 -6.77 2.09 -10.62
N LYS A 94 -6.38 2.24 -11.89
CA LYS A 94 -7.13 1.86 -13.09
C LYS A 94 -6.32 0.90 -13.95
N HIS A 95 -6.97 0.22 -14.89
CA HIS A 95 -6.27 -0.57 -15.90
C HIS A 95 -5.60 0.32 -16.95
N TYR A 96 -4.44 -0.10 -17.41
CA TYR A 96 -3.69 0.52 -18.49
C TYR A 96 -3.72 -0.38 -19.73
N ALA A 97 -3.47 0.20 -20.90
CA ALA A 97 -3.31 -0.53 -22.16
C ALA A 97 -2.10 -1.47 -22.12
N ASP A 98 -2.12 -2.54 -22.89
CA ASP A 98 -1.06 -3.56 -22.90
C ASP A 98 0.31 -2.99 -23.29
N ASP A 99 0.36 -2.06 -24.25
CA ASP A 99 1.60 -1.38 -24.67
C ASP A 99 2.19 -0.49 -23.55
N VAL A 100 1.34 0.12 -22.71
CA VAL A 100 1.78 0.88 -21.53
C VAL A 100 2.35 -0.05 -20.46
N VAL A 101 1.69 -1.20 -20.20
CA VAL A 101 2.18 -2.23 -19.26
C VAL A 101 3.55 -2.74 -19.70
N LYS A 102 3.70 -3.07 -20.98
CA LYS A 102 4.96 -3.51 -21.57
C LYS A 102 6.05 -2.47 -21.38
N LYS A 103 5.78 -1.22 -21.74
CA LYS A 103 6.73 -0.10 -21.61
C LYS A 103 7.16 0.11 -20.16
N PHE A 104 6.24 0.04 -19.21
CA PHE A 104 6.55 0.18 -17.79
C PHE A 104 7.49 -0.93 -17.29
N VAL A 105 7.25 -2.18 -17.69
CA VAL A 105 8.09 -3.32 -17.31
C VAL A 105 9.48 -3.21 -17.93
N GLU A 106 9.59 -2.81 -19.21
CA GLU A 106 10.88 -2.54 -19.88
C GLU A 106 11.69 -1.48 -19.13
N CYS A 107 11.07 -0.34 -18.79
CA CYS A 107 11.72 0.71 -18.01
C CYS A 107 12.13 0.23 -16.62
N SER A 108 11.27 -0.52 -15.93
CA SER A 108 11.58 -1.05 -14.60
C SER A 108 12.79 -1.99 -14.62
N LYS A 109 12.85 -2.88 -15.58
CA LYS A 109 13.99 -3.81 -15.77
C LYS A 109 15.28 -3.04 -16.06
N THR A 110 15.23 -2.09 -16.99
CA THR A 110 16.37 -1.26 -17.35
C THR A 110 16.92 -0.46 -16.16
N ASN A 111 16.05 -0.06 -15.24
CA ASN A 111 16.39 0.70 -14.04
C ASN A 111 16.83 -0.17 -12.86
N GLY A 112 16.90 -1.49 -13.00
CA GLY A 112 17.53 -2.39 -12.03
C GLY A 112 16.59 -3.31 -11.27
N VAL A 113 15.32 -3.41 -11.66
CA VAL A 113 14.40 -4.39 -11.08
C VAL A 113 14.70 -5.78 -11.67
N ASP A 114 14.90 -6.77 -10.79
CA ASP A 114 15.21 -8.16 -11.18
C ASP A 114 13.98 -9.07 -11.00
N VAL A 115 13.21 -8.89 -9.91
CA VAL A 115 12.07 -9.71 -9.53
C VAL A 115 10.80 -8.86 -9.54
N PHE A 116 9.81 -9.29 -10.33
CA PHE A 116 8.52 -8.64 -10.44
C PHE A 116 7.45 -9.49 -9.75
N ARG A 117 7.02 -9.07 -8.56
CA ARG A 117 5.89 -9.69 -7.84
C ARG A 117 4.58 -9.14 -8.38
N VAL A 118 3.97 -9.89 -9.31
CA VAL A 118 2.76 -9.47 -10.02
C VAL A 118 1.52 -10.01 -9.31
N PHE A 119 0.57 -9.16 -8.95
CA PHE A 119 -0.70 -9.55 -8.36
C PHE A 119 -1.89 -8.83 -9.00
N ASP A 120 -3.07 -9.40 -8.84
CA ASP A 120 -4.34 -8.73 -9.13
C ASP A 120 -5.20 -8.64 -7.86
N ALA A 121 -5.90 -7.51 -7.69
CA ALA A 121 -6.69 -7.26 -6.49
C ALA A 121 -7.92 -8.15 -6.36
N LEU A 122 -8.46 -8.65 -7.48
CA LEU A 122 -9.58 -9.58 -7.51
C LEU A 122 -9.15 -11.05 -7.62
N ASN A 123 -7.84 -11.31 -7.77
CA ASN A 123 -7.30 -12.61 -8.17
C ASN A 123 -7.80 -13.07 -9.55
N ASP A 124 -8.10 -12.13 -10.45
CA ASP A 124 -8.41 -12.45 -11.84
C ASP A 124 -7.10 -12.66 -12.63
N PRO A 125 -6.76 -13.90 -13.01
CA PRO A 125 -5.49 -14.18 -13.67
C PRO A 125 -5.34 -13.47 -15.03
N ARG A 126 -6.44 -13.10 -15.69
CA ARG A 126 -6.44 -12.37 -16.95
C ARG A 126 -5.78 -11.00 -16.83
N ASN A 127 -5.94 -10.34 -15.66
CA ASN A 127 -5.33 -9.03 -15.36
C ASN A 127 -3.83 -9.10 -15.06
N MET A 128 -3.30 -10.30 -14.79
CA MET A 128 -1.88 -10.53 -14.54
C MET A 128 -1.12 -10.87 -15.83
N TYR A 129 -1.81 -11.41 -16.83
CA TYR A 129 -1.22 -12.05 -18.00
C TYR A 129 -0.23 -11.13 -18.74
N GLN A 130 -0.63 -9.91 -19.13
CA GLN A 130 0.24 -9.02 -19.89
C GLN A 130 1.49 -8.62 -19.10
N ALA A 131 1.35 -8.29 -17.82
CA ALA A 131 2.49 -7.95 -16.97
C ALA A 131 3.46 -9.14 -16.84
N MET A 132 2.95 -10.36 -16.62
CA MET A 132 3.77 -11.57 -16.54
C MET A 132 4.53 -11.82 -17.84
N GLN A 133 3.86 -11.75 -19.00
CA GLN A 133 4.52 -11.94 -20.31
C GLN A 133 5.58 -10.87 -20.56
N SER A 134 5.28 -9.61 -20.26
CA SER A 134 6.26 -8.52 -20.41
C SER A 134 7.51 -8.72 -19.55
N VAL A 135 7.34 -9.24 -18.31
CA VAL A 135 8.48 -9.57 -17.44
C VAL A 135 9.34 -10.69 -18.01
N ILE A 136 8.71 -11.74 -18.56
CA ILE A 136 9.42 -12.86 -19.21
C ILE A 136 10.18 -12.38 -20.45
N GLU A 137 9.55 -11.53 -21.28
CA GLU A 137 10.17 -10.96 -22.49
C GLU A 137 11.45 -10.16 -22.18
N VAL A 138 11.50 -9.46 -21.05
CA VAL A 138 12.69 -8.69 -20.63
C VAL A 138 13.65 -9.50 -19.75
N GLU A 139 13.50 -10.81 -19.72
CA GLU A 139 14.35 -11.72 -18.90
C GLU A 139 14.34 -11.33 -17.40
N GLY A 140 13.20 -10.85 -16.88
CA GLY A 140 12.96 -10.63 -15.47
C GLY A 140 12.44 -11.89 -14.78
N HIS A 141 12.55 -11.97 -13.44
CA HIS A 141 11.92 -13.04 -12.68
C HIS A 141 10.43 -12.72 -12.46
N ALA A 142 9.56 -13.43 -13.16
CA ALA A 142 8.11 -13.28 -13.05
C ALA A 142 7.59 -14.09 -11.85
N GLN A 143 7.24 -13.41 -10.76
CA GLN A 143 6.62 -14.01 -9.58
C GLN A 143 5.12 -13.70 -9.58
N GLY A 144 4.29 -14.70 -9.90
CA GLY A 144 2.84 -14.54 -9.83
C GLY A 144 2.33 -14.68 -8.41
N THR A 145 1.23 -14.00 -8.08
CA THR A 145 0.85 -13.84 -6.67
C THR A 145 -0.63 -14.14 -6.45
N ILE A 146 -0.92 -14.91 -5.39
CA ILE A 146 -2.25 -15.08 -4.83
C ILE A 146 -2.46 -14.00 -3.77
N SER A 147 -3.46 -13.13 -3.93
CA SER A 147 -3.93 -12.22 -2.88
C SER A 147 -4.78 -13.03 -1.89
N TYR A 148 -4.12 -13.58 -0.85
CA TYR A 148 -4.77 -14.49 0.08
C TYR A 148 -5.81 -13.77 0.94
N THR A 149 -6.94 -14.41 1.11
CA THR A 149 -8.02 -13.97 1.98
C THR A 149 -8.87 -15.16 2.43
N THR A 150 -9.79 -14.94 3.35
CA THR A 150 -10.73 -15.96 3.84
C THR A 150 -12.18 -15.53 3.59
N SER A 151 -13.00 -16.44 3.15
CA SER A 151 -14.46 -16.30 3.01
C SER A 151 -15.08 -17.66 2.74
N PRO A 152 -16.42 -17.79 2.70
CA PRO A 152 -17.07 -19.05 2.32
C PRO A 152 -16.70 -19.60 0.93
N VAL A 153 -16.22 -18.73 0.02
CA VAL A 153 -15.86 -19.14 -1.35
C VAL A 153 -14.36 -19.38 -1.55
N HIS A 154 -13.51 -18.87 -0.65
CA HIS A 154 -12.06 -19.01 -0.74
C HIS A 154 -11.61 -20.34 -0.10
N THR A 155 -11.69 -21.42 -0.85
CA THR A 155 -11.24 -22.76 -0.44
C THR A 155 -9.79 -23.02 -0.85
N ILE A 156 -9.17 -24.04 -0.27
CA ILE A 156 -7.81 -24.45 -0.69
C ILE A 156 -7.78 -24.87 -2.16
N ASP A 157 -8.82 -25.55 -2.65
CA ASP A 157 -8.89 -25.96 -4.05
C ASP A 157 -8.94 -24.75 -5.00
N LEU A 158 -9.65 -23.66 -4.62
CA LEU A 158 -9.63 -22.42 -5.38
C LEU A 158 -8.21 -21.85 -5.50
N TRP A 159 -7.45 -21.89 -4.39
CA TRP A 159 -6.06 -21.40 -4.38
C TRP A 159 -5.15 -22.24 -5.25
N ILE A 160 -5.33 -23.58 -5.26
CA ILE A 160 -4.57 -24.49 -6.11
C ILE A 160 -4.89 -24.24 -7.59
N ASP A 161 -6.16 -24.07 -7.94
CA ASP A 161 -6.58 -23.78 -9.32
C ASP A 161 -6.02 -22.45 -9.82
N LEU A 162 -6.03 -21.42 -8.98
CA LEU A 162 -5.42 -20.13 -9.32
C LEU A 162 -3.91 -20.27 -9.48
N ALA A 163 -3.24 -20.98 -8.58
CA ALA A 163 -1.80 -21.20 -8.62
C ALA A 163 -1.36 -21.95 -9.90
N LYS A 164 -2.11 -22.96 -10.34
CA LYS A 164 -1.87 -23.65 -11.61
C LYS A 164 -1.99 -22.70 -12.81
N LYS A 165 -3.04 -21.87 -12.85
CA LYS A 165 -3.18 -20.85 -13.90
C LYS A 165 -2.01 -19.88 -13.93
N ILE A 166 -1.49 -19.47 -12.75
CA ILE A 166 -0.31 -18.62 -12.64
C ILE A 166 0.93 -19.34 -13.17
N GLN A 167 1.15 -20.60 -12.80
CA GLN A 167 2.24 -21.40 -13.35
C GLN A 167 2.13 -21.56 -14.88
N ASP A 168 0.93 -21.81 -15.40
CA ASP A 168 0.67 -21.98 -16.84
C ASP A 168 0.93 -20.68 -17.65
N MET A 169 0.91 -19.50 -17.00
CA MET A 169 1.36 -18.24 -17.62
C MET A 169 2.87 -18.14 -17.75
N GLY A 170 3.64 -19.11 -17.26
CA GLY A 170 5.10 -19.08 -17.27
C GLY A 170 5.74 -18.44 -16.04
N ALA A 171 5.03 -18.36 -14.91
CA ALA A 171 5.60 -17.85 -13.67
C ALA A 171 6.85 -18.62 -13.26
N HIS A 172 7.90 -17.90 -12.85
CA HIS A 172 9.13 -18.50 -12.32
C HIS A 172 8.98 -18.90 -10.83
N SER A 173 8.06 -18.27 -10.11
CA SER A 173 7.68 -18.62 -8.74
C SER A 173 6.28 -18.12 -8.41
N LEU A 174 5.68 -18.69 -7.37
CA LEU A 174 4.38 -18.30 -6.83
C LEU A 174 4.55 -17.62 -5.47
N ALA A 175 3.89 -16.48 -5.23
CA ALA A 175 3.80 -15.87 -3.91
C ALA A 175 2.39 -16.02 -3.32
N ILE A 176 2.30 -16.42 -2.06
CA ILE A 176 1.08 -16.32 -1.23
C ILE A 176 1.19 -14.99 -0.48
N LYS A 177 0.31 -14.04 -0.77
CA LYS A 177 0.34 -12.68 -0.20
C LYS A 177 -0.81 -12.47 0.77
N ASP A 178 -0.52 -12.58 2.06
CA ASP A 178 -1.46 -12.37 3.15
C ASP A 178 -1.30 -10.97 3.77
N MET A 179 -2.03 -10.03 3.23
CA MET A 179 -1.96 -8.60 3.62
C MET A 179 -2.53 -8.31 5.01
N ALA A 180 -3.41 -9.14 5.53
CA ALA A 180 -4.08 -8.91 6.80
C ALA A 180 -3.64 -9.88 7.91
N GLY A 181 -2.71 -10.81 7.61
CA GLY A 181 -2.27 -11.83 8.56
C GLY A 181 -3.37 -12.83 8.92
N LEU A 182 -4.21 -13.21 7.96
CA LEU A 182 -5.36 -14.12 8.13
C LEU A 182 -5.00 -15.59 7.99
N LEU A 183 -3.87 -15.89 7.36
CA LEU A 183 -3.42 -17.26 7.10
C LEU A 183 -3.00 -17.93 8.41
N LYS A 184 -3.84 -18.83 8.88
CA LYS A 184 -3.60 -19.58 10.13
C LYS A 184 -2.46 -20.58 9.94
N PRO A 185 -1.62 -20.86 10.96
CA PRO A 185 -0.44 -21.71 10.82
C PRO A 185 -0.72 -23.11 10.24
N TYR A 186 -1.76 -23.79 10.71
CA TYR A 186 -2.09 -25.13 10.20
C TYR A 186 -2.74 -25.12 8.82
N VAL A 187 -3.45 -24.03 8.47
CA VAL A 187 -3.95 -23.82 7.10
C VAL A 187 -2.79 -23.52 6.15
N ALA A 188 -1.78 -22.79 6.59
CA ALA A 188 -0.55 -22.55 5.83
C ALA A 188 0.18 -23.86 5.52
N PHE A 189 0.30 -24.75 6.53
CA PHE A 189 0.87 -26.08 6.32
C PHE A 189 0.11 -26.87 5.26
N GLU A 190 -1.22 -26.95 5.37
CA GLU A 190 -2.04 -27.68 4.41
C GLU A 190 -1.96 -27.07 3.00
N LEU A 191 -2.09 -25.73 2.89
CA LEU A 191 -2.05 -25.03 1.61
C LEU A 191 -0.71 -25.23 0.90
N VAL A 192 0.41 -24.99 1.61
CA VAL A 192 1.76 -25.13 1.03
C VAL A 192 2.03 -26.59 0.66
N SER A 193 1.66 -27.58 1.49
CA SER A 193 1.81 -29.01 1.14
C SER A 193 1.10 -29.33 -0.16
N LYS A 194 -0.17 -28.94 -0.31
CA LYS A 194 -0.94 -29.19 -1.53
C LYS A 194 -0.42 -28.43 -2.75
N LEU A 195 0.08 -27.20 -2.57
CA LEU A 195 0.73 -26.44 -3.64
C LEU A 195 2.03 -27.12 -4.09
N LYS A 196 2.85 -27.62 -3.17
CA LYS A 196 4.09 -28.36 -3.50
C LYS A 196 3.81 -29.68 -4.22
N GLU A 197 2.67 -30.33 -3.96
CA GLU A 197 2.22 -31.52 -4.70
C GLU A 197 1.70 -31.19 -6.11
N SER A 198 1.25 -29.94 -6.33
CA SER A 198 0.52 -29.53 -7.54
C SER A 198 1.34 -28.69 -8.51
N LEU A 199 2.43 -28.06 -8.06
CA LEU A 199 3.24 -27.11 -8.82
C LEU A 199 4.70 -27.55 -8.90
N GLU A 200 5.36 -27.17 -9.98
CA GLU A 200 6.81 -27.38 -10.18
C GLU A 200 7.66 -26.16 -9.80
N ILE A 201 7.03 -24.99 -9.64
CA ILE A 201 7.71 -23.73 -9.34
C ILE A 201 7.87 -23.48 -7.84
N PRO A 202 8.90 -22.73 -7.41
CA PRO A 202 9.09 -22.34 -6.01
C PRO A 202 7.92 -21.54 -5.44
N ILE A 203 7.65 -21.73 -4.14
CA ILE A 203 6.58 -21.05 -3.41
C ILE A 203 7.17 -20.09 -2.39
N HIS A 204 6.68 -18.85 -2.39
CA HIS A 204 7.02 -17.79 -1.46
C HIS A 204 5.85 -17.47 -0.52
N LEU A 205 6.15 -17.09 0.71
CA LEU A 205 5.16 -16.58 1.66
C LEU A 205 5.46 -15.13 2.04
N HIS A 206 4.50 -14.25 1.79
CA HIS A 206 4.44 -12.87 2.26
C HIS A 206 3.27 -12.77 3.25
N CYS A 207 3.55 -12.60 4.54
CA CYS A 207 2.53 -12.62 5.58
C CYS A 207 2.74 -11.50 6.58
N HIS A 208 1.71 -10.65 6.74
CA HIS A 208 1.73 -9.56 7.71
C HIS A 208 1.53 -10.06 9.15
N ALA A 209 2.13 -9.33 10.11
CA ALA A 209 2.15 -9.71 11.52
C ALA A 209 0.97 -9.14 12.34
N THR A 210 0.03 -8.46 11.73
CA THR A 210 -1.00 -7.66 12.40
C THR A 210 -1.86 -8.47 13.37
N THR A 211 -2.10 -9.75 13.08
CA THR A 211 -2.84 -10.68 13.96
C THR A 211 -1.97 -11.42 14.96
N GLY A 212 -0.64 -11.25 14.87
CA GLY A 212 0.34 -11.94 15.74
C GLY A 212 0.71 -13.35 15.29
N MET A 213 0.14 -13.88 14.21
CA MET A 213 0.37 -15.28 13.80
C MET A 213 1.53 -15.45 12.81
N SER A 214 2.08 -14.39 12.23
CA SER A 214 2.97 -14.47 11.06
C SER A 214 4.20 -15.36 11.25
N VAL A 215 4.88 -15.32 12.40
CA VAL A 215 6.02 -16.19 12.70
C VAL A 215 5.59 -17.66 12.71
N ALA A 216 4.53 -17.99 13.44
CA ALA A 216 4.02 -19.36 13.52
C ALA A 216 3.53 -19.85 12.14
N THR A 217 2.87 -18.98 11.37
CA THR A 217 2.43 -19.26 10.00
C THR A 217 3.62 -19.54 9.09
N GLY A 218 4.67 -18.71 9.16
CA GLY A 218 5.90 -18.88 8.39
C GLY A 218 6.58 -20.21 8.70
N ILE A 219 6.75 -20.55 9.99
CA ILE A 219 7.39 -21.81 10.38
C ILE A 219 6.57 -23.02 9.91
N LYS A 220 5.23 -22.98 10.02
CA LYS A 220 4.38 -24.07 9.51
C LYS A 220 4.42 -24.19 7.99
N ALA A 221 4.51 -23.10 7.27
CA ALA A 221 4.71 -23.11 5.82
C ALA A 221 6.08 -23.71 5.44
N ILE A 222 7.15 -23.36 6.17
CA ILE A 222 8.50 -23.90 5.96
C ILE A 222 8.55 -25.41 6.22
N GLU A 223 7.90 -25.90 7.29
CA GLU A 223 7.75 -27.33 7.56
C GLU A 223 7.03 -28.08 6.42
N ALA A 224 6.07 -27.41 5.75
CA ALA A 224 5.33 -27.96 4.62
C ALA A 224 6.08 -27.93 3.28
N GLY A 225 7.30 -27.36 3.24
CA GLY A 225 8.13 -27.33 2.03
C GLY A 225 8.19 -25.97 1.33
N LEU A 226 7.83 -24.87 1.99
CA LEU A 226 7.99 -23.51 1.46
C LEU A 226 9.43 -23.28 1.00
N ASP A 227 9.63 -22.54 -0.10
CA ASP A 227 10.97 -22.29 -0.65
C ASP A 227 11.55 -20.94 -0.18
N ASN A 228 10.71 -19.89 -0.06
CA ASN A 228 11.13 -18.55 0.34
C ASN A 228 10.12 -17.88 1.26
N ILE A 229 10.60 -16.99 2.15
CA ILE A 229 9.78 -16.22 3.06
C ILE A 229 10.17 -14.75 3.04
N ASP A 230 9.16 -13.87 3.11
CA ASP A 230 9.37 -12.43 3.29
C ASP A 230 9.47 -12.12 4.78
N THR A 231 10.47 -11.33 5.14
CA THR A 231 10.71 -10.85 6.51
C THR A 231 11.15 -9.40 6.48
N SER A 232 11.11 -8.72 7.60
CA SER A 232 11.64 -7.37 7.75
C SER A 232 12.60 -7.31 8.93
N ILE A 233 13.71 -6.59 8.77
CA ILE A 233 14.66 -6.36 9.86
C ILE A 233 13.92 -6.00 11.15
N SER A 234 14.36 -6.51 12.30
CA SER A 234 13.58 -6.48 13.56
C SER A 234 13.10 -5.10 13.96
N SER A 235 13.91 -4.06 13.76
CA SER A 235 13.57 -2.68 14.05
C SER A 235 12.44 -2.11 13.15
N MET A 236 12.17 -2.76 11.99
CA MET A 236 11.12 -2.38 11.02
C MET A 236 10.14 -3.52 10.78
N SER A 237 9.85 -4.30 11.81
CA SER A 237 8.99 -5.49 11.77
C SER A 237 7.79 -5.40 12.70
N MET A 238 6.97 -6.44 12.71
CA MET A 238 5.80 -6.63 13.58
C MET A 238 4.69 -5.58 13.37
N THR A 239 3.70 -5.54 14.23
CA THR A 239 2.51 -4.69 14.13
C THR A 239 1.85 -4.80 12.75
N TYR A 240 1.89 -3.75 11.93
CA TYR A 240 1.39 -3.76 10.55
C TYR A 240 2.38 -4.37 9.53
N GLY A 241 3.64 -4.60 9.91
CA GLY A 241 4.69 -5.13 9.05
C GLY A 241 4.76 -6.65 9.03
N HIS A 242 5.98 -7.19 8.96
CA HIS A 242 6.27 -8.61 8.77
C HIS A 242 6.95 -9.24 9.99
N SER A 243 7.18 -10.56 9.91
CA SER A 243 7.99 -11.27 10.90
C SER A 243 9.43 -10.72 10.91
N PRO A 244 10.09 -10.63 12.08
CA PRO A 244 11.46 -10.16 12.15
C PRO A 244 12.42 -11.12 11.45
N THR A 245 13.30 -10.60 10.60
CA THR A 245 14.30 -11.37 9.85
C THR A 245 15.19 -12.18 10.79
N GLU A 246 15.75 -11.52 11.80
CA GLU A 246 16.64 -12.13 12.77
C GLU A 246 15.96 -13.27 13.56
N THR A 247 14.67 -13.12 13.87
CA THR A 247 13.88 -14.15 14.55
C THR A 247 13.72 -15.40 13.70
N ILE A 248 13.37 -15.24 12.41
CA ILE A 248 13.21 -16.37 11.49
C ILE A 248 14.54 -17.09 11.28
N ILE A 249 15.63 -16.35 11.06
CA ILE A 249 16.98 -16.92 10.94
C ILE A 249 17.32 -17.73 12.18
N SER A 250 17.16 -17.15 13.40
CA SER A 250 17.48 -17.82 14.65
C SER A 250 16.64 -19.07 14.94
N ILE A 251 15.35 -19.08 14.51
CA ILE A 251 14.50 -20.27 14.67
C ILE A 251 14.98 -21.42 13.77
N LEU A 252 15.49 -21.10 12.58
CA LEU A 252 15.89 -22.08 11.58
C LEU A 252 17.36 -22.51 11.71
N ASP A 253 18.17 -21.79 12.49
CA ASP A 253 19.58 -22.07 12.71
C ASP A 253 19.80 -23.53 13.15
N GLY A 254 20.75 -24.22 12.50
CA GLY A 254 21.07 -25.62 12.76
C GLY A 254 19.98 -26.63 12.38
N THR A 255 18.86 -26.19 11.81
CA THR A 255 17.84 -27.11 11.27
C THR A 255 18.18 -27.54 9.84
N ASN A 256 17.40 -28.48 9.31
CA ASN A 256 17.48 -28.89 7.92
C ASN A 256 16.93 -27.85 6.93
N ARG A 257 16.37 -26.75 7.43
CA ARG A 257 15.80 -25.64 6.66
C ARG A 257 16.51 -24.32 6.96
N ASP A 258 17.74 -24.40 7.47
CA ASP A 258 18.59 -23.24 7.75
C ASP A 258 18.70 -22.31 6.55
N THR A 259 18.61 -21.01 6.79
CA THR A 259 18.73 -19.98 5.74
C THR A 259 20.17 -19.82 5.27
N GLY A 260 21.14 -20.10 6.12
CA GLY A 260 22.56 -19.84 5.92
C GLY A 260 22.93 -18.37 5.94
N LEU A 261 22.04 -17.49 6.42
CA LEU A 261 22.31 -16.07 6.61
C LEU A 261 23.00 -15.84 7.96
N ASP A 262 23.90 -14.86 7.98
CA ASP A 262 24.71 -14.51 9.15
C ASP A 262 24.00 -13.43 9.97
N LEU A 263 23.61 -13.77 11.21
CA LEU A 263 22.92 -12.87 12.12
C LEU A 263 23.76 -11.64 12.49
N ASP A 264 25.09 -11.82 12.64
CA ASP A 264 26.00 -10.72 13.02
C ASP A 264 26.04 -9.61 11.96
N LYS A 265 25.78 -9.93 10.70
CA LYS A 265 25.66 -8.93 9.63
C LYS A 265 24.38 -8.11 9.71
N LEU A 266 23.34 -8.61 10.34
CA LEU A 266 22.03 -7.95 10.46
C LEU A 266 21.96 -6.98 11.64
N ILE A 267 22.73 -7.21 12.70
CA ILE A 267 22.70 -6.36 13.91
C ILE A 267 22.99 -4.88 13.58
N PRO A 268 24.06 -4.52 12.85
CA PRO A 268 24.30 -3.11 12.50
C PRO A 268 23.19 -2.49 11.63
N VAL A 269 22.59 -3.30 10.75
CA VAL A 269 21.45 -2.88 9.92
C VAL A 269 20.22 -2.58 10.80
N ALA A 270 19.93 -3.46 11.77
CA ALA A 270 18.85 -3.27 12.72
C ALA A 270 19.03 -2.01 13.59
N GLU A 271 20.25 -1.77 14.06
CA GLU A 271 20.59 -0.57 14.82
C GLU A 271 20.39 0.72 14.01
N HIS A 272 20.86 0.71 12.75
CA HIS A 272 20.64 1.83 11.83
C HIS A 272 19.14 2.13 11.66
N PHE A 273 18.35 1.13 11.27
CA PHE A 273 16.91 1.33 11.06
C PHE A 273 16.15 1.62 12.35
N GLN A 274 16.64 1.21 13.51
CA GLN A 274 16.06 1.61 14.80
C GLN A 274 16.20 3.13 15.02
N ALA A 275 17.38 3.68 14.72
CA ALA A 275 17.61 5.13 14.82
C ALA A 275 16.74 5.89 13.81
N VAL A 276 16.70 5.41 12.55
CA VAL A 276 15.88 6.02 11.52
C VAL A 276 14.39 5.95 11.85
N ARG A 277 13.88 4.83 12.36
CA ARG A 277 12.47 4.69 12.75
C ARG A 277 12.05 5.75 13.78
N LYS A 278 12.92 6.08 14.74
CA LYS A 278 12.67 7.16 15.72
C LYS A 278 12.42 8.50 15.03
N LYS A 279 13.22 8.83 14.01
CA LYS A 279 13.07 10.05 13.21
C LYS A 279 11.69 10.14 12.54
N TYR A 280 11.14 9.02 12.09
CA TYR A 280 9.85 8.94 11.40
C TYR A 280 8.66 8.62 12.33
N LYS A 281 8.81 8.72 13.64
CA LYS A 281 7.79 8.34 14.63
C LYS A 281 6.42 9.02 14.41
N SER A 282 6.39 10.23 13.87
CA SER A 282 5.14 10.97 13.57
C SER A 282 4.27 10.28 12.52
N PHE A 283 4.85 9.41 11.69
CA PHE A 283 4.14 8.67 10.65
C PHE A 283 3.71 7.26 11.09
N GLU A 284 4.11 6.82 12.29
CA GLU A 284 3.70 5.51 12.79
C GLU A 284 2.20 5.47 13.07
N GLY A 285 1.57 4.37 12.66
CA GLY A 285 0.19 4.07 13.04
C GLY A 285 0.00 3.89 14.55
N SER A 286 -1.25 3.89 15.00
CA SER A 286 -1.61 3.80 16.43
C SER A 286 -1.40 2.41 17.05
N LEU A 287 -1.38 1.35 16.25
CA LEU A 287 -1.26 -0.03 16.74
C LEU A 287 0.05 -0.27 17.48
N ARG A 288 -0.07 -0.77 18.70
CA ARG A 288 1.05 -1.25 19.52
C ARG A 288 0.81 -2.73 19.85
N GLY A 289 1.54 -3.63 19.18
CA GLY A 289 1.36 -5.07 19.30
C GLY A 289 0.49 -5.67 18.19
N VAL A 290 -0.57 -6.40 18.55
CA VAL A 290 -1.45 -7.11 17.61
C VAL A 290 -2.90 -6.65 17.74
N ASP A 291 -3.68 -6.76 16.65
CA ASP A 291 -5.11 -6.48 16.64
C ASP A 291 -5.92 -7.73 16.26
N ALA A 292 -6.51 -8.37 17.27
CA ALA A 292 -7.33 -9.56 17.05
C ALA A 292 -8.68 -9.28 16.34
N ARG A 293 -9.16 -8.02 16.32
CA ARG A 293 -10.39 -7.63 15.59
C ARG A 293 -10.27 -7.91 14.10
N ILE A 294 -9.05 -7.90 13.55
CA ILE A 294 -8.76 -8.23 12.15
C ILE A 294 -9.17 -9.66 11.80
N LEU A 295 -9.10 -10.60 12.74
CA LEU A 295 -9.54 -11.98 12.51
C LEU A 295 -11.05 -12.07 12.20
N ALA A 296 -11.84 -11.13 12.68
CA ALA A 296 -13.27 -11.03 12.42
C ALA A 296 -13.59 -10.12 11.22
N SER A 297 -13.02 -8.91 11.20
CA SER A 297 -13.28 -7.91 10.15
C SER A 297 -12.53 -8.17 8.85
N GLN A 298 -11.40 -8.89 8.91
CA GLN A 298 -10.49 -9.19 7.79
C GLN A 298 -9.88 -7.94 7.12
N VAL A 299 -9.87 -6.81 7.83
CA VAL A 299 -9.38 -5.52 7.35
C VAL A 299 -7.87 -5.43 7.52
N PRO A 300 -7.07 -5.14 6.46
CA PRO A 300 -5.64 -4.94 6.60
C PRO A 300 -5.30 -3.78 7.54
N GLY A 301 -4.21 -3.93 8.31
CA GLY A 301 -3.82 -2.96 9.33
C GLY A 301 -3.64 -1.52 8.82
N GLY A 302 -3.01 -1.35 7.66
CA GLY A 302 -2.86 -0.03 7.05
C GLY A 302 -4.19 0.65 6.68
N MET A 303 -5.22 -0.13 6.37
CA MET A 303 -6.56 0.37 6.12
C MET A 303 -7.22 0.87 7.42
N LEU A 304 -7.03 0.16 8.55
CA LEU A 304 -7.58 0.58 9.85
C LEU A 304 -7.07 1.97 10.24
N THR A 305 -5.78 2.22 10.12
CA THR A 305 -5.20 3.55 10.41
C THR A 305 -5.79 4.64 9.52
N ASN A 306 -5.99 4.35 8.24
CA ASN A 306 -6.60 5.31 7.31
C ASN A 306 -8.07 5.60 7.69
N LEU A 307 -8.85 4.57 8.03
CA LEU A 307 -10.23 4.72 8.49
C LEU A 307 -10.33 5.52 9.80
N GLU A 308 -9.45 5.25 10.78
CA GLU A 308 -9.38 6.04 12.00
C GLU A 308 -9.15 7.52 11.71
N ASN A 309 -8.17 7.83 10.87
CA ASN A 309 -7.84 9.22 10.52
C ASN A 309 -8.99 9.90 9.76
N GLN A 310 -9.64 9.18 8.84
CA GLN A 310 -10.78 9.70 8.10
C GLN A 310 -11.97 10.01 9.02
N LEU A 311 -12.32 9.10 9.92
CA LEU A 311 -13.41 9.30 10.87
C LEU A 311 -13.09 10.40 11.90
N LYS A 312 -11.83 10.54 12.33
CA LYS A 312 -11.37 11.67 13.16
C LYS A 312 -11.56 13.01 12.44
N ALA A 313 -11.19 13.08 11.17
CA ALA A 313 -11.37 14.29 10.36
C ALA A 313 -12.84 14.70 10.19
N GLN A 314 -13.78 13.76 10.39
CA GLN A 314 -15.22 13.96 10.30
C GLN A 314 -15.92 14.04 11.66
N ASP A 315 -15.16 14.11 12.76
CA ASP A 315 -15.67 14.08 14.14
C ASP A 315 -16.64 12.90 14.41
N SER A 316 -16.35 11.76 13.79
CA SER A 316 -17.21 10.56 13.80
C SER A 316 -16.45 9.29 14.23
N LEU A 317 -15.39 9.45 15.04
CA LEU A 317 -14.57 8.33 15.49
C LEU A 317 -15.35 7.33 16.36
N ASP A 318 -16.38 7.77 17.05
CA ASP A 318 -17.31 6.94 17.81
C ASP A 318 -18.04 5.89 16.95
N ARG A 319 -18.16 6.13 15.63
CA ARG A 319 -18.75 5.19 14.66
C ARG A 319 -17.76 4.16 14.10
N PHE A 320 -16.51 4.15 14.55
CA PHE A 320 -15.47 3.27 14.02
C PHE A 320 -15.86 1.79 14.07
N ASP A 321 -16.39 1.30 15.19
CA ASP A 321 -16.77 -0.11 15.32
C ASP A 321 -17.93 -0.50 14.38
N GLU A 322 -18.86 0.42 14.07
CA GLU A 322 -19.92 0.19 13.09
C GLU A 322 -19.33 0.04 11.67
N VAL A 323 -18.35 0.87 11.31
CA VAL A 323 -17.66 0.76 10.02
C VAL A 323 -16.94 -0.58 9.90
N ILE A 324 -16.24 -1.01 10.95
CA ILE A 324 -15.56 -2.31 10.98
C ILE A 324 -16.55 -3.48 10.78
N GLN A 325 -17.76 -3.39 11.30
CA GLN A 325 -18.81 -4.40 11.11
C GLN A 325 -19.46 -4.33 9.71
N GLU A 326 -19.48 -3.15 9.08
CA GLU A 326 -20.05 -2.98 7.75
C GLU A 326 -19.11 -3.47 6.62
N ILE A 327 -17.78 -3.39 6.81
CA ILE A 327 -16.80 -3.83 5.81
C ILE A 327 -17.02 -5.27 5.33
N PRO A 328 -17.19 -6.29 6.17
CA PRO A 328 -17.47 -7.65 5.72
C PRO A 328 -18.76 -7.77 4.88
N ARG A 329 -19.76 -6.97 5.20
CA ARG A 329 -21.06 -6.94 4.47
C ARG A 329 -20.91 -6.34 3.08
N VAL A 330 -20.22 -5.20 2.98
CA VAL A 330 -19.90 -4.59 1.68
C VAL A 330 -19.05 -5.54 0.84
N ARG A 331 -18.07 -6.20 1.45
CA ARG A 331 -17.23 -7.19 0.79
C ARG A 331 -18.04 -8.39 0.25
N GLU A 332 -19.01 -8.88 1.01
CA GLU A 332 -19.93 -9.94 0.56
C GLU A 332 -20.76 -9.48 -0.64
N ASP A 333 -21.37 -8.30 -0.56
CA ASP A 333 -22.16 -7.72 -1.65
C ASP A 333 -21.36 -7.54 -2.93
N LEU A 334 -20.05 -7.30 -2.83
CA LEU A 334 -19.13 -7.17 -3.95
C LEU A 334 -18.47 -8.49 -4.38
N GLY A 335 -18.99 -9.65 -3.95
CA GLY A 335 -18.52 -10.97 -4.40
C GLY A 335 -17.27 -11.46 -3.66
N TYR A 336 -17.13 -11.13 -2.38
CA TYR A 336 -16.04 -11.57 -1.50
C TYR A 336 -14.64 -11.21 -1.97
N ILE A 337 -14.47 -10.04 -2.59
CA ILE A 337 -13.17 -9.57 -3.09
C ILE A 337 -12.11 -9.51 -1.99
N PRO A 338 -10.83 -9.83 -2.27
CA PRO A 338 -9.74 -9.61 -1.33
C PRO A 338 -9.60 -8.14 -0.94
N LEU A 339 -9.18 -7.85 0.30
CA LEU A 339 -8.92 -6.49 0.77
C LEU A 339 -7.44 -6.16 0.59
N VAL A 340 -7.08 -5.83 -0.65
CA VAL A 340 -5.76 -5.34 -1.06
C VAL A 340 -5.95 -4.03 -1.84
N THR A 341 -4.88 -3.28 -2.13
CA THR A 341 -5.02 -2.07 -2.96
C THR A 341 -5.38 -2.43 -4.40
N PRO A 342 -6.42 -1.84 -5.05
CA PRO A 342 -7.30 -0.75 -4.55
C PRO A 342 -8.59 -1.22 -3.84
N THR A 343 -8.93 -2.50 -3.85
CA THR A 343 -10.22 -3.02 -3.35
C THR A 343 -10.47 -2.72 -1.87
N SER A 344 -9.40 -2.66 -1.06
CA SER A 344 -9.52 -2.26 0.35
C SER A 344 -10.03 -0.83 0.51
N GLN A 345 -9.57 0.11 -0.32
CA GLN A 345 -10.06 1.48 -0.32
C GLN A 345 -11.52 1.55 -0.79
N ILE A 346 -11.86 0.83 -1.88
CA ILE A 346 -13.23 0.78 -2.42
C ILE A 346 -14.21 0.31 -1.36
N VAL A 347 -13.93 -0.83 -0.73
CA VAL A 347 -14.79 -1.40 0.32
C VAL A 347 -14.85 -0.50 1.54
N GLY A 348 -13.70 0.05 1.98
CA GLY A 348 -13.65 0.91 3.16
C GLY A 348 -14.42 2.21 3.00
N THR A 349 -14.23 2.90 1.89
CA THR A 349 -14.94 4.15 1.59
C THR A 349 -16.45 3.90 1.52
N GLN A 350 -16.89 2.84 0.84
CA GLN A 350 -18.32 2.51 0.78
C GLN A 350 -18.89 2.16 2.15
N ALA A 351 -18.15 1.44 2.99
CA ALA A 351 -18.57 1.11 4.35
C ALA A 351 -18.74 2.37 5.23
N VAL A 352 -17.78 3.31 5.14
CA VAL A 352 -17.89 4.62 5.83
C VAL A 352 -19.14 5.37 5.37
N ILE A 353 -19.37 5.48 4.06
CA ILE A 353 -20.56 6.16 3.51
C ILE A 353 -21.85 5.49 4.00
N ASN A 354 -21.94 4.16 3.96
CA ASN A 354 -23.12 3.42 4.43
C ASN A 354 -23.43 3.71 5.90
N VAL A 355 -22.40 3.77 6.75
CA VAL A 355 -22.55 4.03 8.18
C VAL A 355 -22.94 5.48 8.43
N LEU A 356 -22.21 6.45 7.86
CA LEU A 356 -22.44 7.87 8.12
C LEU A 356 -23.79 8.35 7.58
N SER A 357 -24.25 7.80 6.45
CA SER A 357 -25.59 8.10 5.91
C SER A 357 -26.74 7.39 6.63
N ASN A 358 -26.45 6.46 7.56
CA ASN A 358 -27.39 5.56 8.21
C ASN A 358 -28.27 4.77 7.20
N ALA A 359 -27.82 4.60 5.98
CA ALA A 359 -28.54 3.90 4.92
C ALA A 359 -27.55 3.24 3.95
N ARG A 360 -27.56 1.90 3.90
CA ARG A 360 -26.68 1.15 3.00
C ARG A 360 -26.97 1.51 1.54
N TYR A 361 -25.92 1.89 0.82
CA TYR A 361 -25.97 2.21 -0.61
C TYR A 361 -26.95 3.33 -1.01
N SER A 362 -27.29 4.25 -0.08
CA SER A 362 -27.97 5.49 -0.44
C SER A 362 -27.13 6.33 -1.40
N THR A 363 -25.81 6.23 -1.26
CA THR A 363 -24.83 6.75 -2.20
C THR A 363 -23.86 5.62 -2.53
N VAL A 364 -23.64 5.37 -3.82
CA VAL A 364 -22.70 4.35 -4.32
C VAL A 364 -21.55 5.06 -5.01
N THR A 365 -20.31 4.78 -4.58
CA THR A 365 -19.12 5.40 -5.16
C THR A 365 -18.91 4.97 -6.62
N ASN A 366 -18.20 5.79 -7.40
CA ASN A 366 -17.91 5.46 -8.80
C ASN A 366 -17.08 4.18 -8.93
N GLU A 367 -16.15 3.95 -7.99
CA GLU A 367 -15.32 2.75 -7.98
C GLU A 367 -16.16 1.49 -7.70
N VAL A 368 -17.15 1.57 -6.81
CA VAL A 368 -18.10 0.46 -6.59
C VAL A 368 -18.93 0.22 -7.85
N LYS A 369 -19.42 1.29 -8.53
CA LYS A 369 -20.12 1.15 -9.81
C LYS A 369 -19.24 0.50 -10.87
N SER A 370 -17.98 0.92 -10.99
CA SER A 370 -16.99 0.36 -11.91
C SER A 370 -16.70 -1.12 -11.63
N LEU A 371 -16.59 -1.50 -10.33
CA LEU A 371 -16.44 -2.89 -9.93
C LEU A 371 -17.68 -3.71 -10.31
N LEU A 372 -18.89 -3.20 -10.04
CA LEU A 372 -20.15 -3.86 -10.39
C LEU A 372 -20.35 -4.00 -11.90
N LYS A 373 -19.78 -3.10 -12.72
CA LYS A 373 -19.73 -3.24 -14.19
C LYS A 373 -18.71 -4.26 -14.68
N GLY A 374 -17.77 -4.68 -13.84
CA GLY A 374 -16.67 -5.60 -14.21
C GLY A 374 -15.46 -4.88 -14.81
N GLU A 375 -15.32 -3.57 -14.63
CA GLU A 375 -14.17 -2.77 -15.12
C GLU A 375 -12.85 -3.14 -14.42
N TYR A 376 -12.91 -3.76 -13.23
CA TYR A 376 -11.74 -4.29 -12.51
C TYR A 376 -11.46 -5.77 -12.80
N GLY A 377 -12.33 -6.48 -13.54
CA GLY A 377 -12.22 -7.91 -13.82
C GLY A 377 -13.31 -8.74 -13.13
N ALA A 378 -13.11 -10.06 -13.10
CA ALA A 378 -14.05 -11.00 -12.50
C ALA A 378 -13.86 -11.08 -10.97
N THR A 379 -14.97 -10.97 -10.24
CA THR A 379 -14.99 -11.16 -8.79
C THR A 379 -14.95 -12.65 -8.42
N PRO A 380 -14.42 -13.03 -7.23
CA PRO A 380 -14.35 -14.43 -6.79
C PRO A 380 -15.70 -15.15 -6.71
N ALA A 381 -16.76 -14.41 -6.42
CA ALA A 381 -18.13 -14.90 -6.41
C ALA A 381 -19.08 -13.88 -7.08
N PRO A 382 -20.31 -14.28 -7.45
CA PRO A 382 -21.29 -13.34 -7.98
C PRO A 382 -21.57 -12.19 -7.01
N VAL A 383 -21.60 -10.97 -7.53
CA VAL A 383 -21.98 -9.77 -6.77
C VAL A 383 -23.46 -9.76 -6.43
N ASN A 384 -23.87 -8.99 -5.44
CA ASN A 384 -25.27 -8.78 -5.08
C ASN A 384 -26.06 -8.19 -6.27
N LYS A 385 -27.02 -8.93 -6.79
CA LYS A 385 -27.77 -8.58 -8.02
C LYS A 385 -28.68 -7.36 -7.85
N GLU A 386 -29.22 -7.16 -6.65
CA GLU A 386 -30.08 -6.00 -6.36
C GLU A 386 -29.22 -4.74 -6.32
N LEU A 387 -28.08 -4.80 -5.62
CA LEU A 387 -27.11 -3.71 -5.61
C LEU A 387 -26.60 -3.40 -7.03
N GLN A 388 -26.21 -4.42 -7.80
CA GLN A 388 -25.73 -4.25 -9.17
C GLN A 388 -26.79 -3.50 -10.02
N ARG A 389 -28.05 -3.96 -9.97
CA ARG A 389 -29.13 -3.33 -10.75
C ARG A 389 -29.41 -1.90 -10.29
N SER A 390 -29.43 -1.63 -9.00
CA SER A 390 -29.71 -0.29 -8.46
C SER A 390 -28.56 0.70 -8.76
N ALA A 391 -27.30 0.24 -8.74
CA ALA A 391 -26.12 1.08 -8.87
C ALA A 391 -25.76 1.42 -10.33
N ILE A 392 -25.95 0.47 -11.26
CA ILE A 392 -25.52 0.63 -12.66
C ILE A 392 -26.67 0.54 -13.68
N GLY A 393 -27.92 0.28 -13.24
CA GLY A 393 -29.08 0.18 -14.11
C GLY A 393 -28.91 -0.88 -15.21
N ASP A 394 -29.20 -0.49 -16.46
CA ASP A 394 -29.07 -1.32 -17.67
C ASP A 394 -27.68 -1.23 -18.33
N SER A 395 -26.66 -0.71 -17.64
CA SER A 395 -25.30 -0.63 -18.16
C SER A 395 -24.78 -2.02 -18.53
N ALA A 396 -24.05 -2.09 -19.64
CA ALA A 396 -23.43 -3.34 -20.10
C ALA A 396 -22.39 -3.83 -19.05
N ILE A 397 -22.44 -5.13 -18.74
CA ILE A 397 -21.49 -5.79 -17.85
C ILE A 397 -20.32 -6.34 -18.67
N ILE A 398 -19.09 -6.01 -18.27
CA ILE A 398 -17.87 -6.48 -18.88
C ILE A 398 -17.58 -7.90 -18.36
N SER A 399 -17.53 -8.87 -19.27
CA SER A 399 -17.21 -10.27 -18.97
C SER A 399 -15.88 -10.74 -19.57
N CYS A 400 -15.34 -10.00 -20.55
CA CYS A 400 -13.99 -10.22 -21.08
C CYS A 400 -12.93 -9.66 -20.13
N ARG A 401 -11.64 -9.76 -20.49
CA ARG A 401 -10.57 -9.03 -19.82
C ARG A 401 -10.78 -7.53 -20.05
N PRO A 402 -10.89 -6.70 -18.98
CA PRO A 402 -11.22 -5.29 -19.17
C PRO A 402 -10.21 -4.53 -20.06
N ALA A 403 -8.94 -4.88 -20.00
CA ALA A 403 -7.89 -4.26 -20.81
C ALA A 403 -8.09 -4.46 -22.32
N ASP A 404 -8.79 -5.52 -22.75
CA ASP A 404 -9.10 -5.76 -24.18
C ASP A 404 -9.98 -4.65 -24.77
N LEU A 405 -10.66 -3.87 -23.92
CA LEU A 405 -11.50 -2.74 -24.33
C LEU A 405 -10.74 -1.40 -24.41
N ILE A 406 -9.48 -1.37 -23.94
CA ILE A 406 -8.72 -0.11 -23.86
C ILE A 406 -7.95 0.16 -25.17
N GLY A 407 -7.45 -0.89 -25.84
CA GLY A 407 -6.60 -0.75 -27.03
C GLY A 407 -5.24 -0.10 -26.74
N ASP A 408 -4.28 -0.23 -27.64
CA ASP A 408 -2.95 0.38 -27.51
C ASP A 408 -3.04 1.91 -27.44
N ASN A 409 -2.38 2.51 -26.46
CA ASN A 409 -2.51 3.94 -26.17
C ASN A 409 -1.22 4.65 -25.75
N TYR A 410 -0.07 3.99 -25.71
CA TYR A 410 1.18 4.64 -25.28
C TYR A 410 1.50 5.89 -26.10
N LYS A 411 1.34 5.81 -27.44
CA LYS A 411 1.55 6.95 -28.33
C LYS A 411 0.61 8.12 -28.01
N GLY A 412 -0.67 7.85 -27.75
CA GLY A 412 -1.63 8.88 -27.33
C GLY A 412 -1.25 9.55 -26.01
N ILE A 413 -0.69 8.77 -25.06
CA ILE A 413 -0.17 9.31 -23.79
C ILE A 413 1.04 10.22 -24.04
N VAL A 414 1.96 9.85 -24.96
CA VAL A 414 3.09 10.69 -25.36
C VAL A 414 2.61 12.03 -25.90
N ASP A 415 1.62 12.01 -26.81
CA ASP A 415 1.05 13.23 -27.40
C ASP A 415 0.38 14.11 -26.33
N LEU A 416 -0.37 13.52 -25.41
CA LEU A 416 -0.98 14.22 -24.26
C LEU A 416 0.08 14.81 -23.31
N PHE A 417 1.15 14.09 -23.04
CA PHE A 417 2.25 14.58 -22.20
C PHE A 417 2.91 15.82 -22.82
N HIS A 418 3.23 15.77 -24.12
CA HIS A 418 3.78 16.92 -24.83
C HIS A 418 2.82 18.12 -24.85
N ALA A 419 1.52 17.88 -24.97
CA ALA A 419 0.52 18.95 -24.89
C ALA A 419 0.49 19.56 -23.50
N ALA A 420 0.47 18.74 -22.44
CA ALA A 420 0.46 19.19 -21.04
C ALA A 420 1.73 20.00 -20.68
N LEU A 421 2.91 19.57 -21.13
CA LEU A 421 4.15 20.31 -20.93
C LEU A 421 4.09 21.72 -21.57
N ARG A 422 3.55 21.82 -22.79
CA ARG A 422 3.39 23.12 -23.46
C ARG A 422 2.37 24.02 -22.77
N ASP A 423 1.28 23.47 -22.32
CA ASP A 423 0.17 24.19 -21.67
C ASP A 423 0.61 24.83 -20.34
N LYS A 424 1.45 24.10 -19.59
CA LYS A 424 1.98 24.54 -18.29
C LYS A 424 3.38 25.17 -18.37
N ASP A 425 3.98 25.32 -19.56
CA ASP A 425 5.35 25.79 -19.79
C ASP A 425 6.42 25.03 -18.98
N ILE A 426 6.24 23.72 -18.82
CA ILE A 426 7.18 22.87 -18.05
C ILE A 426 8.32 22.41 -18.96
N GLN A 427 9.56 22.68 -18.55
CA GLN A 427 10.78 22.39 -19.30
C GLN A 427 11.46 21.12 -18.80
N VAL A 428 10.96 19.95 -19.22
CA VAL A 428 11.55 18.65 -18.89
C VAL A 428 11.71 17.78 -20.15
N THR A 429 12.63 16.82 -20.09
CA THR A 429 12.84 15.87 -21.19
C THR A 429 11.66 14.89 -21.26
N ALA A 430 11.12 14.67 -22.44
CA ALA A 430 10.10 13.64 -22.66
C ALA A 430 10.74 12.25 -22.78
N SER A 431 11.32 11.78 -21.67
CA SER A 431 11.81 10.40 -21.53
C SER A 431 10.63 9.45 -21.29
N ASP A 432 10.79 8.16 -21.59
CA ASP A 432 9.80 7.13 -21.25
C ASP A 432 9.48 7.14 -19.75
N GLU A 433 10.45 7.40 -18.89
CA GLU A 433 10.30 7.51 -17.44
C GLU A 433 9.33 8.64 -17.07
N ASN A 434 9.51 9.85 -17.59
CA ASN A 434 8.64 11.00 -17.32
C ASN A 434 7.24 10.81 -17.92
N ILE A 435 7.16 10.21 -19.11
CA ILE A 435 5.87 9.85 -19.74
C ILE A 435 5.11 8.85 -18.87
N LEU A 436 5.77 7.85 -18.29
CA LEU A 436 5.16 6.86 -17.39
C LEU A 436 4.75 7.47 -16.04
N ILE A 437 5.51 8.44 -15.49
CA ILE A 437 5.09 9.23 -14.32
C ILE A 437 3.75 9.92 -14.63
N PHE A 438 3.67 10.62 -15.76
CA PHE A 438 2.45 11.29 -16.21
C PHE A 438 1.31 10.32 -16.49
N ALA A 439 1.58 9.18 -17.15
CA ALA A 439 0.55 8.19 -17.48
C ALA A 439 -0.16 7.64 -16.24
N MET A 440 0.61 7.40 -15.17
CA MET A 440 0.08 6.84 -13.92
C MET A 440 -0.53 7.90 -13.00
N PHE A 441 0.05 9.09 -12.97
CA PHE A 441 -0.33 10.18 -12.05
C PHE A 441 -0.31 11.54 -12.78
N PRO A 442 -1.29 11.83 -13.66
CA PRO A 442 -1.20 12.97 -14.57
C PRO A 442 -0.95 14.32 -13.88
N GLU A 443 -1.79 14.69 -12.92
CA GLU A 443 -1.68 15.99 -12.22
C GLU A 443 -0.49 16.03 -11.28
N ILE A 444 -0.34 14.99 -10.45
CA ILE A 444 0.74 14.90 -9.44
C ILE A 444 2.09 14.74 -10.13
N GLY A 445 2.14 13.93 -11.20
CA GLY A 445 3.35 13.72 -11.98
C GLY A 445 3.82 15.00 -12.66
N LEU A 446 2.91 15.79 -13.23
CA LEU A 446 3.26 17.10 -13.80
C LEU A 446 3.74 18.07 -12.73
N ALA A 447 3.07 18.14 -11.57
CA ALA A 447 3.50 18.96 -10.44
C ALA A 447 4.88 18.56 -9.94
N PHE A 448 5.15 17.24 -9.83
CA PHE A 448 6.48 16.73 -9.48
C PHE A 448 7.54 17.17 -10.50
N LEU A 449 7.27 17.00 -11.81
CA LEU A 449 8.21 17.36 -12.86
C LEU A 449 8.49 18.87 -12.92
N GLU A 450 7.49 19.70 -12.60
CA GLU A 450 7.62 21.15 -12.52
C GLU A 450 8.48 21.57 -11.32
N HIS A 451 8.29 20.94 -10.16
CA HIS A 451 8.89 21.33 -8.88
C HIS A 451 10.02 20.39 -8.39
N GLN A 452 10.52 19.46 -9.21
CA GLN A 452 11.55 18.50 -8.79
C GLN A 452 12.84 19.14 -8.25
N SER A 453 13.11 20.40 -8.62
CA SER A 453 14.25 21.18 -8.12
C SER A 453 13.91 22.09 -6.95
N ASP A 454 12.68 22.05 -6.45
CA ASP A 454 12.18 22.89 -5.35
C ASP A 454 11.83 22.01 -4.13
N PRO A 455 12.77 21.82 -3.19
CA PRO A 455 12.53 21.00 -2.00
C PRO A 455 11.43 21.54 -1.09
N GLU A 456 11.11 22.86 -1.15
CA GLU A 456 10.09 23.48 -0.30
C GLU A 456 8.66 23.14 -0.77
N PHE A 457 8.50 22.68 -1.99
CA PHE A 457 7.22 22.20 -2.54
C PHE A 457 6.76 20.89 -1.91
N PHE A 458 7.70 20.06 -1.47
CA PHE A 458 7.41 18.73 -0.92
C PHE A 458 7.37 18.74 0.62
N GLU A 459 6.94 17.62 1.21
CA GLU A 459 6.94 17.47 2.66
C GLU A 459 8.35 17.68 3.23
N ALA A 460 8.45 18.51 4.25
CA ALA A 460 9.71 18.73 4.97
C ALA A 460 10.23 17.39 5.54
N GLU A 461 11.56 17.27 5.59
CA GLU A 461 12.16 16.13 6.25
C GLU A 461 11.80 16.10 7.73
N PRO A 462 11.52 14.90 8.30
CA PRO A 462 11.37 14.80 9.73
C PRO A 462 12.65 15.30 10.43
N ALA A 463 12.50 16.17 11.41
CA ALA A 463 13.62 16.62 12.20
C ALA A 463 14.26 15.45 12.95
N GLU A 464 15.58 15.42 13.05
CA GLU A 464 16.26 14.51 13.97
C GLU A 464 15.73 14.75 15.38
N ILE A 465 15.31 13.69 16.05
CA ILE A 465 14.98 13.77 17.47
C ILE A 465 16.30 13.90 18.20
N ILE A 466 16.74 15.13 18.39
CA ILE A 466 17.76 15.44 19.38
C ILE A 466 17.07 15.17 20.71
N GLU A 467 17.44 14.08 21.39
CA GLU A 467 17.03 13.88 22.78
C GLU A 467 17.53 15.13 23.54
N LYS A 468 16.62 16.07 23.76
CA LYS A 468 16.94 17.21 24.62
C LYS A 468 17.24 16.60 25.98
N SER A 469 18.39 16.95 26.53
CA SER A 469 18.81 16.52 27.85
C SER A 469 17.80 16.85 28.94
N ASP A 470 16.95 17.84 28.72
CA ASP A 470 15.91 18.30 29.64
C ASP A 470 14.55 18.29 28.90
N GLN A 471 13.55 17.60 29.45
CA GLN A 471 12.18 17.60 28.94
C GLN A 471 11.31 18.52 29.80
N SER A 472 10.75 19.55 29.20
CA SER A 472 9.84 20.48 29.89
C SER A 472 8.39 20.17 29.48
N TYR A 473 7.54 19.97 30.47
CA TYR A 473 6.12 19.72 30.33
C TYR A 473 5.31 20.87 30.91
N LEU A 474 4.21 21.23 30.24
CA LEU A 474 3.21 22.12 30.83
C LEU A 474 2.14 21.23 31.48
N VAL A 475 2.03 21.27 32.79
CA VAL A 475 1.08 20.44 33.54
C VAL A 475 0.03 21.36 34.12
N SER A 476 -1.25 21.12 33.78
CA SER A 476 -2.38 21.87 34.33
C SER A 476 -3.00 21.07 35.48
N ILE A 477 -3.04 21.68 36.68
CA ILE A 477 -3.69 21.12 37.86
C ILE A 477 -4.62 22.18 38.42
N ASP A 478 -5.90 21.88 38.57
CA ASP A 478 -6.93 22.80 39.12
C ASP A 478 -6.95 24.18 38.43
N HIS A 479 -6.86 24.18 37.07
CA HIS A 479 -6.79 25.38 36.23
C HIS A 479 -5.51 26.26 36.41
N GLN A 480 -4.50 25.73 37.06
CA GLN A 480 -3.19 26.35 37.14
C GLN A 480 -2.17 25.58 36.30
N GLU A 481 -1.38 26.28 35.52
CA GLU A 481 -0.36 25.67 34.65
C GLU A 481 1.02 25.73 35.33
N TYR A 482 1.68 24.61 35.35
CA TYR A 482 3.02 24.41 35.88
C TYR A 482 3.96 23.99 34.77
N SER A 483 5.07 24.70 34.60
CA SER A 483 6.17 24.22 33.77
C SER A 483 7.03 23.26 34.59
N VAL A 484 7.01 21.98 34.19
CA VAL A 484 7.76 20.91 34.84
C VAL A 484 8.90 20.50 33.94
N THR A 485 10.15 20.67 34.36
CA THR A 485 11.32 20.20 33.63
C THR A 485 11.85 18.92 34.28
N VAL A 486 11.90 17.85 33.51
CA VAL A 486 12.48 16.55 33.90
C VAL A 486 13.86 16.47 33.28
N LYS A 487 14.89 16.37 34.12
CA LYS A 487 16.28 16.19 33.70
C LYS A 487 16.64 14.71 33.52
N PRO A 488 17.70 14.39 32.76
CA PRO A 488 18.12 12.99 32.52
C PRO A 488 18.46 12.19 33.80
N ASP A 489 18.81 12.88 34.89
CA ASP A 489 19.06 12.29 36.21
C ASP A 489 17.78 12.00 37.02
N HIS A 490 16.60 12.14 36.36
CA HIS A 490 15.27 12.03 36.96
C HIS A 490 14.93 13.09 38.02
N SER A 491 15.73 14.17 38.16
CA SER A 491 15.34 15.32 38.96
C SER A 491 14.23 16.11 38.27
N ILE A 492 13.31 16.68 39.07
CA ILE A 492 12.15 17.43 38.58
C ILE A 492 12.24 18.85 39.12
N ASP A 493 12.33 19.84 38.23
CA ASP A 493 12.21 21.26 38.59
C ASP A 493 10.80 21.77 38.22
N ILE A 494 10.10 22.33 39.19
CA ILE A 494 8.76 22.92 39.01
C ILE A 494 8.87 24.43 39.17
N ASN A 495 8.64 25.19 38.10
CA ASN A 495 8.57 26.65 38.12
C ASN A 495 7.10 27.09 38.09
N GLY A 496 6.73 27.93 39.04
CA GLY A 496 5.37 28.36 39.29
C GLY A 496 4.77 29.29 38.23
N SER A 497 3.48 29.38 38.29
CA SER A 497 2.49 29.96 37.37
C SER A 497 2.81 31.28 36.71
N SER A 498 2.59 31.38 35.42
CA SER A 498 2.22 32.61 34.74
C SER A 498 0.77 32.53 34.26
N GLU A 499 -0.09 33.39 34.78
CA GLU A 499 -1.41 33.62 34.19
C GLU A 499 -1.22 34.24 32.80
N LYS A 500 -1.69 33.55 31.77
CA LYS A 500 -2.02 34.17 30.49
C LYS A 500 -3.48 33.94 30.17
N SER A 501 -4.26 34.93 30.45
CA SER A 501 -5.54 35.14 29.78
C SER A 501 -5.25 35.61 28.35
N GLY A 502 -5.78 34.88 27.39
CA GLY A 502 -5.79 35.26 25.99
C GLY A 502 -6.92 34.51 25.31
N ASN A 503 -8.13 35.06 25.38
CA ASN A 503 -9.21 34.72 24.47
C ASN A 503 -8.81 35.20 23.08
N GLU A 504 -8.46 34.31 22.18
CA GLU A 504 -8.56 34.58 20.75
C GLU A 504 -10.02 34.36 20.32
N GLU A 505 -10.72 35.48 20.14
CA GLU A 505 -12.02 35.50 19.45
C GLU A 505 -11.82 35.05 18.00
N LEU A 506 -12.44 33.96 17.65
CA LEU A 506 -12.64 33.55 16.26
C LEU A 506 -13.51 34.61 15.56
N SER A 507 -12.95 35.24 14.54
CA SER A 507 -13.67 36.17 13.67
C SER A 507 -14.92 35.50 13.07
N PRO A 508 -16.08 36.19 13.03
CA PRO A 508 -17.31 35.59 12.49
C PRO A 508 -17.19 35.34 10.99
N LEU A 509 -17.51 34.13 10.61
CA LEU A 509 -17.72 33.74 9.21
C LEU A 509 -18.79 34.64 8.58
N ALA A 510 -18.52 35.15 7.40
CA ALA A 510 -19.44 35.94 6.61
C ALA A 510 -20.79 35.22 6.47
N GLN A 511 -21.89 35.96 6.68
CA GLN A 511 -23.25 35.48 6.49
C GLN A 511 -23.43 35.02 5.04
N VAL A 512 -23.57 33.70 4.85
CA VAL A 512 -23.96 33.10 3.60
C VAL A 512 -25.47 33.33 3.44
N GLY A 513 -25.90 33.88 2.28
CA GLY A 513 -27.29 34.06 1.93
C GLY A 513 -28.07 32.75 1.97
N GLN A 514 -29.45 32.86 2.00
CA GLN A 514 -30.35 31.70 2.00
C GLN A 514 -30.16 30.87 0.73
N GLY A 515 -29.36 29.84 0.83
CA GLY A 515 -29.14 28.82 -0.20
C GLY A 515 -29.13 27.42 0.44
N SER A 516 -29.34 26.38 -0.36
CA SER A 516 -29.20 25.01 0.10
C SER A 516 -27.70 24.69 0.20
N ILE A 517 -27.28 24.11 1.32
CA ILE A 517 -25.90 23.65 1.52
C ILE A 517 -25.76 22.29 0.84
N ILE A 518 -24.77 22.15 -0.04
CA ILE A 518 -24.34 20.86 -0.59
C ILE A 518 -23.20 20.36 0.32
N SER A 519 -23.42 19.25 1.00
CA SER A 519 -22.42 18.63 1.87
C SER A 519 -21.78 17.45 1.16
N ALA A 520 -20.45 17.35 1.23
CA ALA A 520 -19.72 16.18 0.76
C ALA A 520 -20.14 14.95 1.61
N PRO A 521 -20.32 13.76 1.00
CA PRO A 521 -20.71 12.54 1.71
C PRO A 521 -19.58 11.98 2.61
N LEU A 522 -18.35 12.46 2.43
CA LEU A 522 -17.18 12.07 3.21
C LEU A 522 -16.16 13.22 3.28
N GLY A 523 -15.29 13.19 4.30
CA GLY A 523 -14.18 14.13 4.42
C GLY A 523 -13.03 13.76 3.49
N GLY A 524 -12.35 14.76 2.94
CA GLY A 524 -11.21 14.58 2.04
C GLY A 524 -10.61 15.92 1.67
N ASN A 525 -9.56 15.89 0.87
CA ASN A 525 -8.95 17.09 0.31
C ASN A 525 -9.70 17.49 -0.96
N ILE A 526 -9.92 18.79 -1.15
CA ILE A 526 -10.47 19.28 -2.42
C ILE A 526 -9.40 19.11 -3.50
N PHE A 527 -9.63 18.16 -4.39
CA PHE A 527 -8.72 17.86 -5.50
C PHE A 527 -8.90 18.85 -6.66
N LYS A 528 -10.16 19.14 -7.01
CA LYS A 528 -10.47 20.07 -8.09
C LYS A 528 -11.84 20.72 -7.87
N VAL A 529 -11.93 22.03 -8.06
CA VAL A 529 -13.20 22.76 -8.09
C VAL A 529 -13.61 22.92 -9.57
N ILE A 530 -14.79 22.42 -9.94
CA ILE A 530 -15.29 22.43 -11.33
C ILE A 530 -16.27 23.59 -11.53
N ALA A 531 -17.18 23.80 -10.55
CA ALA A 531 -18.16 24.86 -10.62
C ALA A 531 -17.58 26.22 -10.22
N GLN A 532 -18.02 27.27 -10.88
CA GLN A 532 -17.63 28.65 -10.58
C GLN A 532 -18.73 29.41 -9.85
N ALA A 533 -18.36 30.36 -9.01
CA ALA A 533 -19.34 31.20 -8.32
C ALA A 533 -20.21 31.97 -9.32
N GLY A 534 -21.54 31.86 -9.19
CA GLY A 534 -22.52 32.44 -10.11
C GLY A 534 -22.87 31.60 -11.33
N GLN A 535 -22.30 30.39 -11.47
CA GLN A 535 -22.65 29.45 -12.52
C GLN A 535 -23.96 28.74 -12.18
N SER A 536 -24.85 28.62 -13.18
CA SER A 536 -26.04 27.74 -13.08
C SER A 536 -25.64 26.31 -13.43
N LEU A 537 -25.96 25.37 -12.55
CA LEU A 537 -25.70 23.95 -12.74
C LEU A 537 -27.00 23.18 -12.90
N GLU A 538 -26.98 22.14 -13.72
CA GLU A 538 -28.07 21.17 -13.79
C GLU A 538 -28.04 20.23 -12.58
N ALA A 539 -29.15 19.55 -12.30
CA ALA A 539 -29.16 18.51 -11.26
C ALA A 539 -28.15 17.42 -11.61
N ASP A 540 -27.43 16.93 -10.61
CA ASP A 540 -26.37 15.90 -10.73
C ASP A 540 -25.08 16.37 -11.46
N ALA A 541 -24.93 17.67 -11.73
CA ALA A 541 -23.67 18.20 -12.27
C ALA A 541 -22.58 18.22 -11.17
N THR A 542 -21.40 17.74 -11.50
CA THR A 542 -20.23 17.72 -10.58
C THR A 542 -19.81 19.15 -10.21
N VAL A 543 -19.83 19.48 -8.93
CA VAL A 543 -19.43 20.79 -8.39
C VAL A 543 -17.94 20.84 -8.11
N LEU A 544 -17.40 19.79 -7.52
CA LEU A 544 -16.00 19.65 -7.21
C LEU A 544 -15.61 18.15 -7.13
N ILE A 545 -14.33 17.87 -7.23
CA ILE A 545 -13.77 16.54 -6.98
C ILE A 545 -13.03 16.57 -5.64
N LEU A 546 -13.34 15.60 -4.79
CA LEU A 546 -12.77 15.42 -3.48
C LEU A 546 -11.90 14.16 -3.49
N GLU A 547 -10.65 14.27 -3.02
CA GLU A 547 -9.77 13.11 -2.83
C GLU A 547 -9.90 12.60 -1.39
N ALA A 548 -10.33 11.34 -1.25
CA ALA A 548 -10.35 10.62 0.01
C ALA A 548 -9.72 9.23 -0.17
N MET A 549 -8.82 8.83 0.72
CA MET A 549 -8.11 7.55 0.66
C MET A 549 -7.40 7.28 -0.69
N LYS A 550 -6.89 8.32 -1.35
CA LYS A 550 -6.27 8.29 -2.69
C LYS A 550 -7.26 7.95 -3.82
N MET A 551 -8.55 8.16 -3.59
CA MET A 551 -9.61 8.00 -4.59
C MET A 551 -10.32 9.33 -4.79
N GLU A 552 -10.69 9.61 -6.05
CA GLU A 552 -11.41 10.81 -6.44
C GLU A 552 -12.91 10.57 -6.35
N THR A 553 -13.63 11.43 -5.63
CA THR A 553 -15.08 11.36 -5.48
C THR A 553 -15.68 12.66 -6.01
N GLU A 554 -16.60 12.55 -6.97
CA GLU A 554 -17.36 13.67 -7.52
C GLU A 554 -18.46 14.11 -6.54
N ILE A 555 -18.53 15.40 -6.28
CA ILE A 555 -19.53 16.03 -5.41
C ILE A 555 -20.42 16.95 -6.25
#